data_4d29b4832b378095c3a766929bd97dbf
#
_entry.id   4d29b4832b378095c3a766929bd97dbf
#
_cell.length_a   1.000
_cell.length_b   1.000
_cell.length_c   1.000
_cell.angle_alpha   90.00
_cell.angle_beta   90.00
_cell.angle_gamma   90.00
#
_symmetry.space_group_name_H-M   'P 1'
#
loop_
_entity.id
_entity.type
_entity.pdbx_description
1 polymer ?
#
loop_
_entity_poly.entity_id
_entity_poly.type
_entity_poly.pdbx_seq_one_letter_code
_entity_poly.pdbx_strand_id
1 'polypeptide(L)'
;MKKILAVLTISSALLLTGCSQTNEAATVGGFKISQTDLQASIDAVIAERTKVDSSQMQLETGDELNRGQLRFKILMHTFDEIAKDLKIEVTSSQIEAKKATITESVGGP
;
A
#
# COMPACT_ATOMS: atom_id res chain seq x y z
N MET A 1 52.01 -10.13 -2.38
CA MET A 1 51.20 -9.12 -3.08
C MET A 1 50.05 -9.73 -3.88
N LYS A 2 50.25 -10.79 -4.65
CA LYS A 2 49.14 -11.42 -5.43
C LYS A 2 47.98 -11.95 -4.60
N LYS A 3 48.23 -12.43 -3.38
CA LYS A 3 47.20 -12.96 -2.47
C LYS A 3 46.36 -11.85 -1.81
N ILE A 4 46.91 -10.66 -1.61
CA ILE A 4 46.20 -9.51 -1.03
C ILE A 4 45.26 -8.87 -2.05
N LEU A 5 45.64 -8.86 -3.32
CA LEU A 5 44.77 -8.37 -4.40
C LEU A 5 43.50 -9.25 -4.56
N ALA A 6 43.64 -10.57 -4.43
CA ALA A 6 42.52 -11.49 -4.53
C ALA A 6 41.49 -11.30 -3.40
N VAL A 7 41.96 -10.99 -2.18
CA VAL A 7 41.08 -10.74 -1.02
C VAL A 7 40.31 -9.42 -1.16
N LEU A 8 40.96 -8.39 -1.72
CA LEU A 8 40.30 -7.11 -1.94
C LEU A 8 39.21 -7.18 -3.02
N THR A 9 39.42 -7.99 -4.07
CA THR A 9 38.41 -8.16 -5.13
C THR A 9 37.18 -8.95 -4.64
N ILE A 10 37.33 -9.89 -3.74
CA ILE A 10 36.20 -10.65 -3.16
C ILE A 10 35.41 -9.75 -2.20
N SER A 11 36.07 -8.89 -1.44
CA SER A 11 35.38 -7.96 -0.51
C SER A 11 34.54 -6.90 -1.26
N SER A 12 35.02 -6.43 -2.42
CA SER A 12 34.23 -5.47 -3.23
C SER A 12 33.04 -6.11 -3.95
N ALA A 13 33.10 -7.40 -4.29
CA ALA A 13 31.99 -8.12 -4.88
C ALA A 13 30.83 -8.36 -3.90
N LEU A 14 31.12 -8.50 -2.59
CA LEU A 14 30.10 -8.68 -1.55
C LEU A 14 29.35 -7.38 -1.21
N LEU A 15 29.91 -6.21 -1.50
CA LEU A 15 29.25 -4.93 -1.27
C LEU A 15 28.24 -4.55 -2.37
N LEU A 16 28.32 -5.19 -3.54
CA LEU A 16 27.42 -4.94 -4.67
C LEU A 16 26.14 -5.80 -4.64
N THR A 17 26.06 -6.80 -3.78
CA THR A 17 24.87 -7.66 -3.64
C THR A 17 23.83 -7.11 -2.65
N GLY A 18 24.09 -5.98 -1.98
CA GLY A 18 23.20 -5.36 -1.00
C GLY A 18 22.11 -4.44 -1.56
N CYS A 19 22.09 -4.17 -2.84
CA CYS A 19 21.09 -3.33 -3.51
C CYS A 19 20.24 -4.10 -4.50
N SER A 20 19.67 -5.24 -4.10
CA SER A 20 18.46 -5.69 -4.78
C SER A 20 17.37 -4.70 -4.33
N GLN A 21 17.04 -3.75 -5.19
CA GLN A 21 15.82 -2.96 -5.04
C GLN A 21 14.66 -3.95 -5.04
N THR A 22 14.26 -4.38 -3.86
CA THR A 22 13.01 -5.09 -3.71
C THR A 22 11.92 -4.10 -4.08
N ASN A 23 11.13 -4.39 -5.11
CA ASN A 23 9.96 -3.58 -5.49
C ASN A 23 8.85 -3.74 -4.43
N GLU A 24 9.23 -3.85 -3.17
CA GLU A 24 8.35 -4.05 -2.03
C GLU A 24 8.23 -2.74 -1.24
N ALA A 25 6.99 -2.25 -1.08
CA ALA A 25 6.68 -1.12 -0.22
C ALA A 25 6.57 -1.55 1.25
N ALA A 26 6.02 -2.74 1.50
CA ALA A 26 5.94 -3.34 2.82
C ALA A 26 5.76 -4.86 2.73
N THR A 27 6.10 -5.54 3.83
CA THR A 27 5.83 -6.96 4.03
C THR A 27 5.23 -7.16 5.41
N VAL A 28 4.09 -7.86 5.50
CA VAL A 28 3.41 -8.20 6.74
C VAL A 28 3.12 -9.69 6.74
N GLY A 29 3.80 -10.45 7.60
CA GLY A 29 3.78 -11.90 7.52
C GLY A 29 4.28 -12.37 6.16
N GLY A 30 3.49 -13.18 5.45
CA GLY A 30 3.76 -13.61 4.06
C GLY A 30 3.21 -12.67 2.99
N PHE A 31 2.47 -11.62 3.38
CA PHE A 31 1.87 -10.67 2.47
C PHE A 31 2.83 -9.56 2.07
N LYS A 32 2.98 -9.35 0.77
CA LYS A 32 3.86 -8.32 0.21
C LYS A 32 3.05 -7.28 -0.54
N ILE A 33 3.33 -6.02 -0.28
CA ILE A 33 2.79 -4.89 -1.03
C ILE A 33 3.89 -4.33 -1.90
N SER A 34 3.70 -4.35 -3.22
CA SER A 34 4.68 -3.79 -4.14
C SER A 34 4.60 -2.27 -4.20
N GLN A 35 5.70 -1.62 -4.59
CA GLN A 35 5.70 -0.17 -4.88
C GLN A 35 4.73 0.17 -6.02
N THR A 36 4.63 -0.71 -7.01
CA THR A 36 3.71 -0.54 -8.14
C THR A 36 2.24 -0.55 -7.69
N ASP A 37 1.86 -1.49 -6.81
CA ASP A 37 0.49 -1.57 -6.29
C ASP A 37 0.17 -0.39 -5.37
N LEU A 38 1.14 0.08 -4.60
CA LEU A 38 0.99 1.26 -3.77
C LEU A 38 0.78 2.50 -4.65
N GLN A 39 1.61 2.69 -5.67
CA GLN A 39 1.49 3.82 -6.60
C GLN A 39 0.13 3.81 -7.33
N ALA A 40 -0.31 2.66 -7.81
CA ALA A 40 -1.62 2.54 -8.46
C ALA A 40 -2.78 2.95 -7.52
N SER A 41 -2.68 2.63 -6.22
CA SER A 41 -3.67 3.08 -5.24
C SER A 41 -3.65 4.59 -5.02
N ILE A 42 -2.47 5.19 -4.98
CA ILE A 42 -2.30 6.65 -4.85
C ILE A 42 -2.88 7.36 -6.07
N ASP A 43 -2.55 6.88 -7.26
CA ASP A 43 -3.04 7.45 -8.52
C ASP A 43 -4.58 7.37 -8.61
N ALA A 44 -5.18 6.27 -8.16
CA ALA A 44 -6.63 6.12 -8.08
C ALA A 44 -7.27 7.15 -7.13
N VAL A 45 -6.69 7.36 -5.95
CA VAL A 45 -7.17 8.38 -4.99
C VAL A 45 -7.07 9.78 -5.60
N ILE A 46 -5.96 10.11 -6.24
CA ILE A 46 -5.77 11.40 -6.89
C ILE A 46 -6.80 11.59 -8.01
N ALA A 47 -7.02 10.57 -8.84
CA ALA A 47 -8.01 10.61 -9.92
C ALA A 47 -9.45 10.84 -9.40
N GLU A 48 -9.83 10.22 -8.29
CA GLU A 48 -11.14 10.47 -7.67
C GLU A 48 -11.25 11.90 -7.10
N ARG A 49 -10.18 12.41 -6.48
CA ARG A 49 -10.14 13.79 -5.96
C ARG A 49 -10.34 14.84 -7.04
N THR A 50 -9.90 14.59 -8.28
CA THR A 50 -10.09 15.52 -9.40
C THR A 50 -11.54 15.62 -9.89
N LYS A 51 -12.40 14.69 -9.49
CA LYS A 51 -13.82 14.66 -9.91
C LYS A 51 -14.72 15.50 -9.01
N VAL A 52 -14.22 15.95 -7.87
CA VAL A 52 -14.97 16.70 -6.86
C VAL A 52 -14.24 17.99 -6.51
N ASP A 53 -14.98 19.02 -6.09
CA ASP A 53 -14.38 20.23 -5.54
C ASP A 53 -13.85 19.95 -4.14
N SER A 54 -12.55 19.77 -4.04
CA SER A 54 -11.85 19.49 -2.80
C SER A 54 -11.14 20.74 -2.22
N SER A 55 -11.38 21.92 -2.75
CA SER A 55 -10.67 23.16 -2.39
C SER A 55 -10.81 23.56 -0.91
N GLN A 56 -11.92 23.14 -0.27
CA GLN A 56 -12.19 23.37 1.14
C GLN A 56 -11.80 22.20 2.04
N MET A 57 -11.26 21.13 1.46
CA MET A 57 -10.88 19.93 2.19
C MET A 57 -9.39 19.93 2.53
N GLN A 58 -9.05 19.55 3.74
CA GLN A 58 -7.68 19.32 4.16
C GLN A 58 -7.30 17.87 3.81
N LEU A 59 -6.72 17.69 2.63
CA LEU A 59 -6.40 16.36 2.11
C LEU A 59 -4.92 16.03 2.31
N GLU A 60 -4.65 14.78 2.70
CA GLU A 60 -3.29 14.25 2.74
C GLU A 60 -2.66 14.25 1.35
N THR A 61 -1.39 14.62 1.25
CA THR A 61 -0.59 14.64 0.02
C THR A 61 0.81 14.10 0.28
N GLY A 62 1.56 13.81 -0.78
CA GLY A 62 2.97 13.39 -0.67
C GLY A 62 3.16 12.18 0.25
N ASP A 63 4.09 12.29 1.18
CA ASP A 63 4.45 11.20 2.09
C ASP A 63 3.33 10.81 3.05
N GLU A 64 2.45 11.72 3.41
CA GLU A 64 1.29 11.42 4.27
C GLU A 64 0.30 10.54 3.52
N LEU A 65 0.00 10.87 2.26
CA LEU A 65 -0.84 10.06 1.39
C LEU A 65 -0.21 8.68 1.14
N ASN A 66 1.09 8.61 0.90
CA ASN A 66 1.81 7.34 0.73
C ASN A 66 1.67 6.45 1.96
N ARG A 67 1.95 6.98 3.14
CA ARG A 67 1.83 6.25 4.40
C ARG A 67 0.37 5.87 4.70
N GLY A 68 -0.56 6.75 4.41
CA GLY A 68 -1.99 6.51 4.56
C GLY A 68 -2.46 5.33 3.68
N GLN A 69 -2.11 5.33 2.41
CA GLN A 69 -2.45 4.26 1.47
C GLN A 69 -1.78 2.94 1.83
N LEU A 70 -0.52 2.96 2.25
CA LEU A 70 0.19 1.76 2.70
C LEU A 70 -0.48 1.16 3.95
N ARG A 71 -0.79 2.00 4.94
CA ARG A 71 -1.49 1.58 6.16
C ARG A 71 -2.88 1.01 5.85
N PHE A 72 -3.61 1.64 4.94
CA PHE A 72 -4.91 1.17 4.49
C PHE A 72 -4.82 -0.22 3.85
N LYS A 73 -3.85 -0.48 2.96
CA LYS A 73 -3.63 -1.80 2.35
C LYS A 73 -3.32 -2.88 3.38
N ILE A 74 -2.47 -2.57 4.36
CA ILE A 74 -2.14 -3.49 5.45
C ILE A 74 -3.39 -3.81 6.27
N LEU A 75 -4.17 -2.81 6.62
CA LEU A 75 -5.40 -2.96 7.40
C LEU A 75 -6.44 -3.80 6.65
N MET A 76 -6.66 -3.54 5.37
CA MET A 76 -7.58 -4.30 4.54
C MET A 76 -7.17 -5.77 4.42
N HIS A 77 -5.87 -6.05 4.22
CA HIS A 77 -5.36 -7.41 4.23
C HIS A 77 -5.61 -8.11 5.58
N THR A 78 -5.35 -7.41 6.68
CA THR A 78 -5.59 -7.95 8.03
C THR A 78 -7.06 -8.31 8.25
N PHE A 79 -7.97 -7.44 7.84
CA PHE A 79 -9.41 -7.73 7.93
C PHE A 79 -9.84 -8.89 7.03
N ASP A 80 -9.26 -8.99 5.84
CA ASP A 80 -9.55 -10.10 4.92
C ASP A 80 -9.11 -11.44 5.51
N GLU A 81 -7.93 -11.51 6.13
CA GLU A 81 -7.46 -12.71 6.82
C GLU A 81 -8.34 -13.07 8.02
N ILE A 82 -8.71 -12.09 8.86
CA ILE A 82 -9.64 -12.31 9.98
C ILE A 82 -11.01 -12.81 9.49
N ALA A 83 -11.53 -12.23 8.42
CA ALA A 83 -12.80 -12.65 7.84
C ALA A 83 -12.74 -14.10 7.34
N LYS A 84 -11.64 -14.50 6.70
CA LYS A 84 -11.41 -15.88 6.27
C LYS A 84 -11.35 -16.85 7.46
N ASP A 85 -10.58 -16.51 8.48
CA ASP A 85 -10.43 -17.34 9.69
C ASP A 85 -11.77 -17.53 10.42
N LEU A 86 -12.57 -16.47 10.48
CA LEU A 86 -13.89 -16.49 11.10
C LEU A 86 -15.02 -16.97 10.17
N LYS A 87 -14.68 -17.30 8.91
CA LYS A 87 -15.65 -17.68 7.86
C LYS A 87 -16.77 -16.65 7.67
N ILE A 88 -16.42 -15.37 7.74
CA ILE A 88 -17.32 -14.26 7.47
C ILE A 88 -17.35 -14.02 5.96
N GLU A 89 -18.53 -14.11 5.38
CA GLU A 89 -18.76 -13.76 3.98
C GLU A 89 -19.54 -12.45 3.89
N VAL A 90 -19.06 -11.53 3.08
CA VAL A 90 -19.72 -10.25 2.81
C VAL A 90 -20.13 -10.20 1.34
N THR A 91 -21.43 -10.05 1.11
CA THR A 91 -21.99 -9.98 -0.24
C THR A 91 -21.86 -8.57 -0.85
N SER A 92 -21.85 -8.47 -2.17
CA SER A 92 -21.87 -7.17 -2.86
C SER A 92 -23.07 -6.31 -2.46
N SER A 93 -24.23 -6.93 -2.24
CA SER A 93 -25.43 -6.23 -1.77
C SER A 93 -25.26 -5.58 -0.40
N GLN A 94 -24.59 -6.27 0.54
CA GLN A 94 -24.28 -5.71 1.86
C GLN A 94 -23.30 -4.53 1.75
N ILE A 95 -22.33 -4.62 0.86
CA ILE A 95 -21.38 -3.53 0.61
C ILE A 95 -22.11 -2.31 0.07
N GLU A 96 -22.95 -2.47 -0.94
CA GLU A 96 -23.69 -1.36 -1.55
C GLU A 96 -24.69 -0.73 -0.56
N ALA A 97 -25.39 -1.52 0.23
CA ALA A 97 -26.28 -1.01 1.29
C ALA A 97 -25.49 -0.19 2.33
N LYS A 98 -24.29 -0.66 2.72
CA LYS A 98 -23.44 0.07 3.67
C LYS A 98 -22.88 1.35 3.09
N LYS A 99 -22.47 1.35 1.81
CA LYS A 99 -22.06 2.56 1.10
C LYS A 99 -23.19 3.60 1.09
N ALA A 100 -24.41 3.21 0.72
CA ALA A 100 -25.56 4.10 0.71
C ALA A 100 -25.78 4.76 2.08
N THR A 101 -25.77 3.96 3.16
CA THR A 101 -25.90 4.47 4.53
C THR A 101 -24.82 5.48 4.90
N ILE A 102 -23.56 5.21 4.53
CA ILE A 102 -22.44 6.12 4.81
C ILE A 102 -22.61 7.40 4.00
N THR A 103 -22.95 7.29 2.72
CA THR A 103 -23.15 8.45 1.84
C THR A 103 -24.25 9.36 2.37
N GLU A 104 -25.39 8.81 2.80
CA GLU A 104 -26.46 9.58 3.45
C GLU A 104 -25.99 10.27 4.73
N SER A 105 -25.20 9.58 5.56
CA SER A 105 -24.74 10.11 6.85
C SER A 105 -23.77 11.28 6.73
N VAL A 106 -23.03 11.37 5.61
CA VAL A 106 -22.07 12.46 5.34
C VAL A 106 -22.61 13.55 4.40
N GLY A 107 -23.91 13.50 4.13
CA GLY A 107 -24.59 14.51 3.33
C GLY A 107 -24.70 14.21 1.86
N GLY A 108 -24.37 12.97 1.43
CA GLY A 108 -24.56 12.39 0.11
C GLY A 108 -24.23 13.26 -1.11
N PRO A 109 -24.15 12.70 -2.31
CA PRO A 109 -24.07 13.50 -3.52
C PRO A 109 -25.38 14.24 -3.78
#